data_26fef0a75b9f3a3164269c13db971dd2
#
_entry.id   26fef0a75b9f3a3164269c13db971dd2
#
_cell.length_a   1.000
_cell.length_b   1.000
_cell.length_c   1.000
_cell.angle_alpha   90.00
_cell.angle_beta   90.00
_cell.angle_gamma   90.00
#
_symmetry.space_group_name_H-M   'P 1'
#
loop_
_entity.id
_entity.type
_entity.pdbx_description
1 polymer ?
#
loop_
_entity_poly.entity_id
_entity_poly.type
_entity_poly.pdbx_seq_one_letter_code
_entity_poly.pdbx_strand_id
1 'polypeptide(L)'
;MKTFIVGGTGFLGYYTCLELLRHGHKVSTLAHMPPPDELDFPQEVKLDIADMNKISDEDLLAHLQAADGLIFAAGVDDRVVPKAPAYPFFYAGNVSATERVMRLAKQAGVKRAVIFSSYFVACHQMWPELKLSESHPYIKSRVEQIEAAKR
;
A
#
# COMPACT_ATOMS: atom_id res chain seq x y z
N MET A 1 -12.04 -15.30 4.25
CA MET A 1 -10.58 -15.45 4.05
C MET A 1 -9.84 -14.56 5.04
N LYS A 2 -8.54 -14.83 5.27
CA LYS A 2 -7.67 -13.97 6.06
C LYS A 2 -7.03 -12.94 5.13
N THR A 3 -7.18 -11.65 5.43
CA THR A 3 -6.64 -10.57 4.61
C THR A 3 -5.68 -9.73 5.43
N PHE A 4 -4.47 -9.55 4.93
CA PHE A 4 -3.47 -8.64 5.51
C PHE A 4 -3.47 -7.33 4.74
N ILE A 5 -3.51 -6.21 5.47
CA ILE A 5 -3.53 -4.86 4.89
C ILE A 5 -2.25 -4.12 5.32
N VAL A 6 -1.52 -3.56 4.39
CA VAL A 6 -0.47 -2.59 4.69
C VAL A 6 -1.08 -1.19 4.59
N GLY A 7 -1.12 -0.47 5.72
CA GLY A 7 -1.68 0.88 5.79
C GLY A 7 -3.15 0.95 6.24
N GLY A 8 -3.61 0.01 7.08
CA GLY A 8 -5.01 -0.09 7.51
C GLY A 8 -5.53 1.06 8.37
N THR A 9 -4.68 1.88 8.98
CA THR A 9 -5.11 3.07 9.73
C THR A 9 -5.22 4.34 8.87
N GLY A 10 -4.76 4.27 7.62
CA GLY A 10 -4.96 5.34 6.64
C GLY A 10 -6.38 5.38 6.11
N PHE A 11 -6.76 6.49 5.44
CA PHE A 11 -8.12 6.72 4.95
C PHE A 11 -8.69 5.53 4.14
N LEU A 12 -8.02 5.12 3.08
CA LEU A 12 -8.48 4.00 2.25
C LEU A 12 -8.38 2.66 2.99
N GLY A 13 -7.33 2.48 3.80
CA GLY A 13 -7.13 1.26 4.58
C GLY A 13 -8.22 1.04 5.62
N TYR A 14 -8.62 2.08 6.33
CA TYR A 14 -9.69 2.02 7.33
C TYR A 14 -11.01 1.56 6.72
N TYR A 15 -11.48 2.21 5.66
CA TYR A 15 -12.72 1.81 5.01
C TYR A 15 -12.63 0.40 4.39
N THR A 16 -11.44 0.00 3.97
CA THR A 16 -11.19 -1.37 3.51
C THR A 16 -11.31 -2.38 4.66
N CYS A 17 -10.79 -2.06 5.85
CA CYS A 17 -10.98 -2.91 7.04
C CYS A 17 -12.46 -3.10 7.35
N LEU A 18 -13.23 -2.01 7.41
CA LEU A 18 -14.67 -2.06 7.69
C LEU A 18 -15.42 -2.94 6.69
N GLU A 19 -15.15 -2.75 5.39
CA GLU A 19 -15.85 -3.46 4.35
C GLU A 19 -15.51 -4.96 4.35
N LEU A 20 -14.24 -5.32 4.59
CA LEU A 20 -13.84 -6.71 4.71
C LEU A 20 -14.47 -7.40 5.93
N LEU A 21 -14.54 -6.73 7.08
CA LEU A 21 -15.23 -7.26 8.27
C LEU A 21 -16.71 -7.45 7.99
N ARG A 22 -17.37 -6.48 7.33
CA ARG A 22 -18.80 -6.59 6.94
C ARG A 22 -19.08 -7.82 6.07
N HIS A 23 -18.10 -8.23 5.26
CA HIS A 23 -18.15 -9.43 4.43
C HIS A 23 -17.63 -10.71 5.14
N GLY A 24 -17.43 -10.67 6.45
CA GLY A 24 -17.02 -11.83 7.24
C GLY A 24 -15.57 -12.28 7.04
N HIS A 25 -14.69 -11.40 6.56
CA HIS A 25 -13.27 -11.69 6.47
C HIS A 25 -12.57 -11.44 7.81
N LYS A 26 -11.48 -12.18 8.07
CA LYS A 26 -10.57 -11.89 9.17
C LYS A 26 -9.52 -10.90 8.65
N VAL A 27 -9.33 -9.81 9.37
CA VAL A 27 -8.46 -8.71 8.94
C VAL A 27 -7.31 -8.53 9.92
N SER A 28 -6.10 -8.43 9.40
CA SER A 28 -4.94 -7.93 10.11
C SER A 28 -4.28 -6.80 9.33
N THR A 29 -3.63 -5.89 10.03
CA THR A 29 -2.99 -4.75 9.39
C THR A 29 -1.68 -4.36 10.05
N LEU A 30 -0.74 -3.92 9.21
CA LEU A 30 0.45 -3.19 9.61
C LEU A 30 0.27 -1.73 9.22
N ALA A 31 0.44 -0.82 10.18
CA ALA A 31 0.31 0.61 9.95
C ALA A 31 1.50 1.37 10.55
N HIS A 32 1.85 2.49 9.94
CA HIS A 32 2.95 3.33 10.40
C HIS A 32 2.63 4.08 11.70
N MET A 33 1.37 4.45 11.89
CA MET A 33 0.87 5.16 13.06
C MET A 33 -0.44 4.54 13.54
N PRO A 34 -0.78 4.69 14.84
CA PRO A 34 -2.09 4.31 15.33
C PRO A 34 -3.19 5.11 14.63
N PRO A 35 -4.44 4.61 14.64
CA PRO A 35 -5.58 5.39 14.18
C PRO A 35 -5.73 6.65 15.05
N PRO A 36 -6.29 7.74 14.52
CA PRO A 36 -6.67 8.91 15.32
C PRO A 36 -7.61 8.52 16.46
N ASP A 37 -7.49 9.18 17.64
CA ASP A 37 -8.29 8.85 18.82
C ASP A 37 -9.80 9.01 18.58
N GLU A 38 -10.20 9.93 17.68
CA GLU A 38 -11.58 10.18 17.31
C GLU A 38 -12.16 9.10 16.37
N LEU A 39 -11.30 8.23 15.82
CA LEU A 39 -11.71 7.19 14.90
C LEU A 39 -12.03 5.91 15.66
N ASP A 40 -13.29 5.46 15.56
CA ASP A 40 -13.69 4.16 16.09
C ASP A 40 -13.11 3.03 15.25
N PHE A 41 -11.85 2.65 15.57
CA PHE A 41 -11.14 1.60 14.85
C PHE A 41 -11.62 0.22 15.32
N PRO A 42 -12.03 -0.68 14.40
CA PRO A 42 -12.64 -1.97 14.78
C PRO A 42 -11.68 -2.84 15.61
N GLN A 43 -12.13 -3.28 16.77
CA GLN A 43 -11.37 -4.13 17.70
C GLN A 43 -11.10 -5.54 17.13
N GLU A 44 -11.88 -5.97 16.17
CA GLU A 44 -11.72 -7.25 15.47
C GLU A 44 -10.53 -7.26 14.51
N VAL A 45 -10.01 -6.09 14.12
CA VAL A 45 -8.83 -5.97 13.28
C VAL A 45 -7.59 -6.15 14.16
N LYS A 46 -6.79 -7.16 13.86
CA LYS A 46 -5.46 -7.28 14.49
C LYS A 46 -4.56 -6.17 13.93
N LEU A 47 -4.26 -5.16 14.76
CA LEU A 47 -3.44 -4.00 14.41
C LEU A 47 -2.03 -4.15 14.97
N ASP A 48 -1.03 -4.10 14.09
CA ASP A 48 0.38 -3.99 14.44
C ASP A 48 0.92 -2.64 13.95
N ILE A 49 1.65 -1.92 14.81
CA ILE A 49 2.22 -0.60 14.49
C ILE A 49 3.72 -0.75 14.24
N ALA A 50 4.14 -0.55 12.99
CA ALA A 50 5.53 -0.47 12.60
C ALA A 50 5.69 0.27 11.26
N ASP A 51 6.86 0.86 11.08
CA ASP A 51 7.25 1.42 9.79
C ASP A 51 7.58 0.29 8.82
N MET A 52 6.75 0.14 7.79
CA MET A 52 6.93 -0.89 6.76
C MET A 52 8.32 -0.83 6.09
N ASN A 53 8.96 0.34 6.04
CA ASN A 53 10.29 0.50 5.44
C ASN A 53 11.43 0.10 6.40
N LYS A 54 11.13 -0.11 7.70
CA LYS A 54 12.10 -0.44 8.74
C LYS A 54 11.91 -1.84 9.33
N ILE A 55 10.69 -2.37 9.29
CA ILE A 55 10.41 -3.75 9.71
C ILE A 55 11.29 -4.74 8.94
N SER A 56 11.76 -5.80 9.59
CA SER A 56 12.56 -6.82 8.92
C SER A 56 11.78 -7.56 7.82
N ASP A 57 12.47 -8.19 6.89
CA ASP A 57 11.81 -9.03 5.88
C ASP A 57 11.17 -10.27 6.54
N GLU A 58 11.78 -10.79 7.62
CA GLU A 58 11.28 -11.92 8.39
C GLU A 58 9.95 -11.59 9.06
N ASP A 59 9.85 -10.44 9.73
CA ASP A 59 8.63 -10.03 10.41
C ASP A 59 7.50 -9.73 9.40
N LEU A 60 7.82 -9.04 8.30
CA LEU A 60 6.84 -8.78 7.24
C LEU A 60 6.38 -10.08 6.57
N LEU A 61 7.30 -11.04 6.35
CA LEU A 61 6.98 -12.35 5.82
C LEU A 61 6.04 -13.13 6.76
N ALA A 62 6.24 -13.04 8.08
CA ALA A 62 5.38 -13.70 9.06
C ALA A 62 3.91 -13.17 8.97
N HIS A 63 3.72 -11.86 8.79
CA HIS A 63 2.38 -11.29 8.55
C HIS A 63 1.75 -11.83 7.27
N LEU A 64 2.53 -11.92 6.19
CA LEU A 64 2.06 -12.37 4.89
C LEU A 64 1.75 -13.88 4.87
N GLN A 65 2.55 -14.71 5.55
CA GLN A 65 2.30 -16.15 5.66
C GLN A 65 1.00 -16.49 6.42
N ALA A 66 0.57 -15.61 7.30
CA ALA A 66 -0.68 -15.75 8.04
C ALA A 66 -1.93 -15.38 7.20
N ALA A 67 -1.76 -14.88 5.98
CA ALA A 67 -2.83 -14.32 5.16
C ALA A 67 -3.07 -15.11 3.85
N ASP A 68 -4.33 -15.14 3.41
CA ASP A 68 -4.73 -15.67 2.10
C ASP A 68 -4.63 -14.60 1.00
N GLY A 69 -4.78 -13.32 1.38
CA GLY A 69 -4.78 -12.17 0.50
C GLY A 69 -4.09 -10.95 1.11
N LEU A 70 -3.54 -10.11 0.24
CA LEU A 70 -2.87 -8.85 0.57
C LEU A 70 -3.62 -7.66 -0.01
N ILE A 71 -3.75 -6.60 0.79
CA ILE A 71 -4.13 -5.27 0.29
C ILE A 71 -3.02 -4.28 0.64
N PHE A 72 -2.44 -3.65 -0.37
CA PHE A 72 -1.43 -2.63 -0.20
C PHE A 72 -2.07 -1.25 -0.36
N ALA A 73 -2.39 -0.62 0.78
CA ALA A 73 -3.04 0.68 0.88
C ALA A 73 -2.09 1.79 1.38
N ALA A 74 -0.81 1.45 1.57
CA ALA A 74 0.23 2.40 1.93
C ALA A 74 0.83 3.07 0.70
N GLY A 75 1.53 4.18 0.93
CA GLY A 75 2.25 4.91 -0.09
C GLY A 75 2.32 6.39 0.22
N VAL A 76 3.14 7.10 -0.55
CA VAL A 76 3.26 8.55 -0.47
C VAL A 76 2.35 9.16 -1.54
N ASP A 77 1.52 10.12 -1.15
CA ASP A 77 0.60 10.81 -2.06
C ASP A 77 1.14 12.17 -2.54
N ASP A 78 0.41 12.80 -3.45
CA ASP A 78 0.77 14.07 -4.10
C ASP A 78 0.67 15.30 -3.18
N ARG A 79 0.08 15.16 -2.00
CA ARG A 79 -0.01 16.25 -1.00
C ARG A 79 1.30 16.45 -0.26
N VAL A 80 2.21 15.48 -0.32
CA VAL A 80 3.55 15.61 0.27
C VAL A 80 4.48 16.34 -0.69
N VAL A 81 5.10 17.41 -0.20
CA VAL A 81 6.07 18.20 -0.98
C VAL A 81 7.48 17.92 -0.46
N PRO A 82 8.20 16.96 -1.03
CA PRO A 82 9.57 16.64 -0.61
C PRO A 82 10.57 17.69 -1.12
N LYS A 83 11.76 17.71 -0.50
CA LYS A 83 12.89 18.49 -1.04
C LYS A 83 13.27 17.98 -2.43
N ALA A 84 13.74 18.90 -3.29
CA ALA A 84 14.26 18.54 -4.60
C ALA A 84 15.59 17.75 -4.48
N PRO A 85 15.82 16.75 -5.33
CA PRO A 85 14.91 16.20 -6.33
C PRO A 85 13.81 15.33 -5.73
N ALA A 86 12.55 15.54 -6.11
CA ALA A 86 11.38 14.90 -5.50
C ALA A 86 11.21 13.41 -5.88
N TYR A 87 11.67 13.02 -7.08
CA TYR A 87 11.43 11.67 -7.60
C TYR A 87 11.98 10.52 -6.73
N PRO A 88 13.21 10.57 -6.20
CA PRO A 88 13.73 9.50 -5.33
C PRO A 88 12.87 9.24 -4.10
N PHE A 89 12.27 10.29 -3.53
CA PHE A 89 11.36 10.18 -2.40
C PHE A 89 10.08 9.42 -2.77
N PHE A 90 9.44 9.80 -3.88
CA PHE A 90 8.25 9.10 -4.35
C PHE A 90 8.57 7.67 -4.83
N TYR A 91 9.72 7.46 -5.45
CA TYR A 91 10.17 6.14 -5.88
C TYR A 91 10.31 5.20 -4.68
N ALA A 92 11.01 5.62 -3.64
CA ALA A 92 11.20 4.82 -2.44
C ALA A 92 9.86 4.43 -1.78
N GLY A 93 8.95 5.41 -1.61
CA GLY A 93 7.67 5.19 -0.92
C GLY A 93 6.62 4.43 -1.73
N ASN A 94 6.66 4.52 -3.06
CA ASN A 94 5.64 3.91 -3.91
C ASN A 94 6.17 2.69 -4.67
N VAL A 95 7.33 2.78 -5.30
CA VAL A 95 7.85 1.70 -6.18
C VAL A 95 8.61 0.66 -5.36
N SER A 96 9.70 1.06 -4.68
CA SER A 96 10.52 0.11 -3.92
C SER A 96 9.73 -0.58 -2.81
N ALA A 97 8.85 0.15 -2.12
CA ALA A 97 7.97 -0.42 -1.11
C ALA A 97 7.04 -1.49 -1.69
N THR A 98 6.45 -1.22 -2.85
CA THR A 98 5.59 -2.19 -3.55
C THR A 98 6.38 -3.41 -4.00
N GLU A 99 7.54 -3.23 -4.62
CA GLU A 99 8.43 -4.35 -5.05
C GLU A 99 8.76 -5.27 -3.88
N ARG A 100 9.16 -4.68 -2.74
CA ARG A 100 9.49 -5.43 -1.52
C ARG A 100 8.32 -6.24 -1.02
N VAL A 101 7.15 -5.62 -0.86
CA VAL A 101 5.96 -6.30 -0.33
C VAL A 101 5.48 -7.39 -1.28
N MET A 102 5.46 -7.14 -2.59
CA MET A 102 5.02 -8.12 -3.59
C MET A 102 5.97 -9.31 -3.67
N ARG A 103 7.28 -9.09 -3.61
CA ARG A 103 8.28 -10.17 -3.54
C ARG A 103 8.04 -11.07 -2.32
N LEU A 104 7.85 -10.48 -1.15
CA LEU A 104 7.59 -11.23 0.08
C LEU A 104 6.21 -11.92 0.08
N ALA A 105 5.19 -11.28 -0.49
CA ALA A 105 3.87 -11.88 -0.66
C ALA A 105 3.92 -13.13 -1.57
N LYS A 106 4.69 -13.07 -2.65
CA LYS A 106 4.94 -14.22 -3.53
C LYS A 106 5.67 -15.34 -2.77
N GLN A 107 6.70 -15.01 -2.00
CA GLN A 107 7.44 -15.96 -1.16
C GLN A 107 6.53 -16.60 -0.08
N ALA A 108 5.62 -15.84 0.50
CA ALA A 108 4.64 -16.30 1.48
C ALA A 108 3.53 -17.18 0.89
N GLY A 109 3.39 -17.23 -0.43
CA GLY A 109 2.33 -17.98 -1.10
C GLY A 109 0.97 -17.26 -1.08
N VAL A 110 0.94 -15.93 -0.91
CA VAL A 110 -0.27 -15.13 -1.00
C VAL A 110 -0.88 -15.26 -2.40
N LYS A 111 -2.16 -15.62 -2.45
CA LYS A 111 -2.82 -15.96 -3.72
C LYS A 111 -3.40 -14.77 -4.47
N ARG A 112 -3.72 -13.69 -3.76
CA ARG A 112 -4.37 -12.51 -4.31
C ARG A 112 -3.80 -11.27 -3.66
N ALA A 113 -3.46 -10.27 -4.49
CA ALA A 113 -3.04 -8.96 -4.01
C ALA A 113 -3.84 -7.86 -4.70
N VAL A 114 -4.21 -6.85 -3.92
CA VAL A 114 -4.81 -5.60 -4.41
C VAL A 114 -3.89 -4.46 -4.01
N ILE A 115 -3.54 -3.61 -4.96
CA ILE A 115 -2.67 -2.45 -4.72
C ILE A 115 -3.44 -1.19 -5.06
N PHE A 116 -3.60 -0.32 -4.07
CA PHE A 116 -4.15 1.00 -4.33
C PHE A 116 -3.10 1.86 -5.01
N SER A 117 -3.37 2.24 -6.24
CA SER A 117 -2.56 3.17 -7.00
C SER A 117 -3.21 4.57 -7.02
N SER A 118 -3.04 5.32 -8.07
CA SER A 118 -3.56 6.68 -8.21
C SER A 118 -4.43 6.79 -9.46
N TYR A 119 -5.50 7.59 -9.38
CA TYR A 119 -6.32 7.94 -10.54
C TYR A 119 -5.51 8.67 -11.63
N PHE A 120 -4.40 9.34 -11.26
CA PHE A 120 -3.50 9.94 -12.23
C PHE A 120 -2.86 8.94 -13.19
N VAL A 121 -2.78 7.66 -12.82
CA VAL A 121 -2.33 6.62 -13.76
C VAL A 121 -3.37 6.42 -14.87
N ALA A 122 -4.64 6.40 -14.51
CA ALA A 122 -5.71 6.35 -15.51
C ALA A 122 -5.69 7.63 -16.41
N CYS A 123 -5.50 8.82 -15.82
CA CYS A 123 -5.33 10.04 -16.58
C CYS A 123 -4.15 9.97 -17.57
N HIS A 124 -3.00 9.46 -17.11
CA HIS A 124 -1.82 9.27 -17.96
C HIS A 124 -2.08 8.32 -19.13
N GLN A 125 -2.88 7.27 -18.91
CA GLN A 125 -3.25 6.31 -19.96
C GLN A 125 -4.29 6.86 -20.93
N MET A 126 -5.26 7.66 -20.42
CA MET A 126 -6.33 8.24 -21.24
C MET A 126 -5.87 9.44 -22.11
N TRP A 127 -4.85 10.17 -21.64
CA TRP A 127 -4.32 11.37 -22.30
C TRP A 127 -2.79 11.28 -22.42
N PRO A 128 -2.27 10.37 -23.27
CA PRO A 128 -0.81 10.16 -23.40
C PRO A 128 -0.06 11.39 -23.92
N GLU A 129 -0.75 12.27 -24.69
CA GLU A 129 -0.21 13.53 -25.19
C GLU A 129 0.19 14.51 -24.09
N LEU A 130 -0.40 14.40 -22.88
CA LEU A 130 -0.05 15.25 -21.74
C LEU A 130 1.27 14.85 -21.08
N LYS A 131 1.83 13.68 -21.40
CA LYS A 131 3.11 13.17 -20.89
C LYS A 131 3.26 13.30 -19.36
N LEU A 132 2.18 13.01 -18.62
CA LEU A 132 2.08 13.28 -17.18
C LEU A 132 3.21 12.62 -16.36
N SER A 133 3.62 11.41 -16.72
CA SER A 133 4.71 10.71 -16.03
C SER A 133 6.10 11.30 -16.32
N GLU A 134 6.27 12.04 -17.41
CA GLU A 134 7.52 12.70 -17.74
C GLU A 134 7.68 14.02 -16.97
N SER A 135 6.56 14.72 -16.72
CA SER A 135 6.53 16.05 -16.12
C SER A 135 6.34 16.03 -14.60
N HIS A 136 5.75 14.97 -14.02
CA HIS A 136 5.41 14.94 -12.61
C HIS A 136 5.98 13.72 -11.86
N PRO A 137 6.93 13.92 -10.90
CA PRO A 137 7.61 12.84 -10.19
C PRO A 137 6.70 11.85 -9.46
N TYR A 138 5.63 12.35 -8.84
CA TYR A 138 4.62 11.52 -8.19
C TYR A 138 3.93 10.61 -9.20
N ILE A 139 3.42 11.17 -10.30
CA ILE A 139 2.69 10.39 -11.32
C ILE A 139 3.60 9.33 -11.92
N LYS A 140 4.87 9.68 -12.20
CA LYS A 140 5.89 8.74 -12.65
C LYS A 140 5.99 7.55 -11.69
N SER A 141 6.15 7.82 -10.40
CA SER A 141 6.27 6.77 -9.39
C SER A 141 5.02 5.87 -9.31
N ARG A 142 3.82 6.44 -9.52
CA ARG A 142 2.57 5.66 -9.47
C ARG A 142 2.36 4.80 -10.72
N VAL A 143 2.82 5.25 -11.88
CA VAL A 143 2.87 4.41 -13.10
C VAL A 143 3.85 3.26 -12.92
N GLU A 144 5.06 3.55 -12.43
CA GLU A 144 6.09 2.54 -12.18
C GLU A 144 5.70 1.56 -11.06
N GLN A 145 4.91 1.99 -10.07
CA GLN A 145 4.36 1.12 -9.04
C GLN A 145 3.52 -0.02 -9.63
N ILE A 146 2.71 0.26 -10.64
CA ILE A 146 1.88 -0.77 -11.28
C ILE A 146 2.77 -1.80 -11.99
N GLU A 147 3.84 -1.35 -12.63
CA GLU A 147 4.79 -2.27 -13.28
C GLU A 147 5.59 -3.09 -12.26
N ALA A 148 5.96 -2.47 -11.14
CA ALA A 148 6.59 -3.16 -10.01
C ALA A 148 5.70 -4.26 -9.42
N ALA A 149 4.39 -3.99 -9.34
CA ALA A 149 3.41 -4.93 -8.80
C ALA A 149 3.16 -6.18 -9.67
N LYS A 150 3.49 -6.11 -10.95
CA LYS A 150 3.30 -7.22 -11.92
C LYS A 150 4.47 -8.21 -11.95
N ARG A 151 5.61 -7.88 -11.35
CA ARG A 151 6.83 -8.71 -11.33
C ARG A 151 6.79 -9.76 -10.24
#